data_d9dff93fd232eed619336af5fa0f6537
#
_entry.id   d9dff93fd232eed619336af5fa0f6537
#
_cell.length_a   1.000
_cell.length_b   1.000
_cell.length_c   1.000
_cell.angle_alpha   90.00
_cell.angle_beta   90.00
_cell.angle_gamma   90.00
#
_symmetry.space_group_name_H-M   'P 1'
#
loop_
_entity.id
_entity.type
_entity.pdbx_description
1 polymer ?
#
loop_
_entity_poly.entity_id
_entity_poly.type
_entity_poly.pdbx_seq_one_letter_code
_entity_poly.pdbx_strand_id
1 'polypeptide(L)'
;ALNAETIALRSAELYGGVVLPTLFVGTESERDEATLARLGFEDTSVHVVGMDFPKNSVKSLYYREETLRMLLRDTARLLLQNGYKLLVFVNAHGASNQLRALSELQLEFDHTLRGAKVLLATPIASADPSLGGGHATAGETSLLLHQHPDLVDLSKLPPLEEPMHVRDFGMADGEYFMG
;
A
#
# COMPACT_ATOMS: atom_id res chain seq x y z
N ALA A 1 -3.29 -3.26 -2.65
CA ALA A 1 -3.97 -4.49 -2.14
C ALA A 1 -3.78 -5.64 -3.12
N LEU A 2 -4.22 -5.55 -4.38
CA LEU A 2 -4.16 -6.64 -5.37
C LEU A 2 -2.77 -7.25 -5.52
N ASN A 3 -1.75 -6.43 -5.63
CA ASN A 3 -0.37 -6.93 -5.75
C ASN A 3 0.07 -7.77 -4.54
N ALA A 4 -0.25 -7.33 -3.32
CA ALA A 4 0.06 -8.09 -2.10
C ALA A 4 -0.68 -9.43 -2.08
N GLU A 5 -1.94 -9.44 -2.47
CA GLU A 5 -2.76 -10.65 -2.57
C GLU A 5 -2.18 -11.65 -3.58
N THR A 6 -1.88 -11.19 -4.79
CA THR A 6 -1.28 -12.04 -5.84
C THR A 6 0.01 -12.69 -5.35
N ILE A 7 0.88 -11.93 -4.69
CA ILE A 7 2.15 -12.45 -4.16
C ILE A 7 1.90 -13.46 -3.04
N ALA A 8 0.99 -13.18 -2.13
CA ALA A 8 0.65 -14.09 -1.05
C ALA A 8 0.09 -15.42 -1.58
N LEU A 9 -0.87 -15.35 -2.50
CA LEU A 9 -1.44 -16.54 -3.14
C LEU A 9 -0.39 -17.36 -3.89
N ARG A 10 0.44 -16.69 -4.69
CA ARG A 10 1.51 -17.36 -5.43
C ARG A 10 2.55 -18.02 -4.51
N SER A 11 2.87 -17.37 -3.42
CA SER A 11 3.76 -17.94 -2.41
C SER A 11 3.15 -19.18 -1.74
N ALA A 12 1.86 -19.12 -1.42
CA ALA A 12 1.17 -20.26 -0.83
C ALA A 12 1.04 -21.45 -1.80
N GLU A 13 0.85 -21.20 -3.09
CA GLU A 13 0.87 -22.26 -4.13
C GLU A 13 2.22 -22.98 -4.18
N LEU A 14 3.33 -22.25 -4.04
CA LEU A 14 4.68 -22.80 -4.17
C LEU A 14 5.18 -23.47 -2.89
N TYR A 15 4.83 -22.93 -1.75
CA TYR A 15 5.44 -23.31 -0.45
C TYR A 15 4.43 -23.81 0.57
N GLY A 16 3.16 -23.79 0.24
CA GLY A 16 2.08 -24.09 1.19
C GLY A 16 1.76 -22.92 2.10
N GLY A 17 0.72 -23.10 2.90
CA GLY A 17 0.26 -22.11 3.87
C GLY A 17 -1.19 -21.72 3.64
N VAL A 18 -1.67 -20.82 4.48
CA VAL A 18 -3.02 -20.24 4.42
C VAL A 18 -2.91 -18.76 4.15
N VAL A 19 -3.57 -18.28 3.13
CA VAL A 19 -3.70 -16.84 2.85
C VAL A 19 -5.02 -16.38 3.43
N LEU A 20 -4.95 -15.43 4.34
CA LEU A 20 -6.14 -14.77 4.88
C LEU A 20 -6.72 -13.80 3.85
N PRO A 21 -8.00 -13.47 3.93
CA PRO A 21 -8.59 -12.43 3.10
C PRO A 21 -7.77 -11.15 3.15
N THR A 22 -7.57 -10.52 2.01
CA THR A 22 -6.78 -9.29 1.91
C THR A 22 -7.36 -8.21 2.81
N LEU A 23 -6.54 -7.71 3.71
CA LEU A 23 -6.88 -6.59 4.54
C LEU A 23 -6.65 -5.30 3.73
N PHE A 24 -7.73 -4.64 3.34
CA PHE A 24 -7.65 -3.38 2.59
C PHE A 24 -7.54 -2.14 3.51
N VAL A 25 -7.26 -2.36 4.78
CA VAL A 25 -6.97 -1.31 5.76
C VAL A 25 -5.50 -0.94 5.65
N GLY A 26 -5.23 0.31 5.35
CA GLY A 26 -3.88 0.87 5.34
C GLY A 26 -3.84 2.18 6.11
N THR A 27 -2.64 2.70 6.36
CA THR A 27 -2.44 4.02 6.94
C THR A 27 -1.47 4.81 6.08
N GLU A 28 -1.53 6.12 6.19
CA GLU A 28 -0.68 7.04 5.46
C GLU A 28 -0.17 8.15 6.40
N SER A 29 0.93 8.77 6.04
CA SER A 29 1.51 9.85 6.82
C SER A 29 0.53 11.00 6.98
N GLU A 30 0.40 11.47 8.20
CA GLU A 30 -0.35 12.70 8.48
C GLU A 30 0.38 13.89 7.85
N ARG A 31 -0.39 14.80 7.30
CA ARG A 31 0.13 16.01 6.70
C ARG A 31 -0.12 17.19 7.61
N ASP A 32 0.83 18.11 7.66
CA ASP A 32 0.65 19.36 8.39
C ASP A 32 -0.37 20.29 7.72
N GLU A 33 -0.91 21.24 8.49
CA GLU A 33 -1.92 22.18 8.03
C GLU A 33 -1.46 22.99 6.81
N ALA A 34 -0.19 23.38 6.75
CA ALA A 34 0.35 24.15 5.64
C ALA A 34 0.38 23.32 4.35
N THR A 35 0.72 22.05 4.45
CA THR A 35 0.68 21.10 3.32
C THR A 35 -0.76 20.86 2.86
N LEU A 36 -1.70 20.67 3.78
CA LEU A 36 -3.11 20.48 3.44
C LEU A 36 -3.68 21.72 2.75
N ALA A 37 -3.41 22.91 3.26
CA ALA A 37 -3.83 24.16 2.63
C ALA A 37 -3.23 24.31 1.22
N ARG A 38 -1.95 24.00 1.04
CA ARG A 38 -1.28 24.04 -0.27
C ARG A 38 -1.89 23.07 -1.27
N LEU A 39 -2.39 21.92 -0.81
CA LEU A 39 -3.09 20.94 -1.63
C LEU A 39 -4.55 21.32 -1.91
N GLY A 40 -5.04 22.41 -1.32
CA GLY A 40 -6.38 22.94 -1.54
C GLY A 40 -7.46 22.36 -0.63
N PHE A 41 -7.07 21.75 0.51
CA PHE A 41 -8.05 21.34 1.52
C PHE A 41 -8.57 22.57 2.28
N GLU A 42 -9.91 22.70 2.37
CA GLU A 42 -10.56 23.72 3.19
C GLU A 42 -10.51 23.36 4.67
N ASP A 43 -10.68 22.08 4.98
CA ASP A 43 -10.54 21.55 6.33
C ASP A 43 -9.13 20.97 6.51
N THR A 44 -8.31 21.65 7.28
CA THR A 44 -6.94 21.22 7.61
C THR A 44 -6.85 20.35 8.85
N SER A 45 -7.97 20.00 9.47
CA SER A 45 -8.03 19.07 10.61
C SER A 45 -7.99 17.60 10.20
N VAL A 46 -7.88 17.30 8.92
CA VAL A 46 -7.82 15.91 8.38
C VAL A 46 -6.53 15.24 8.81
N HIS A 47 -6.63 14.07 9.45
CA HIS A 47 -5.47 13.39 10.01
C HIS A 47 -4.72 12.48 9.04
N VAL A 48 -5.45 11.80 8.16
CA VAL A 48 -4.88 10.82 7.24
C VAL A 48 -5.42 11.07 5.85
N VAL A 49 -4.59 11.59 4.97
CA VAL A 49 -4.99 12.07 3.65
C VAL A 49 -4.49 11.13 2.54
N GLY A 50 -3.29 10.60 2.68
CA GLY A 50 -2.68 9.77 1.65
C GLY A 50 -2.53 10.50 0.31
N MET A 51 -2.98 9.86 -0.75
CA MET A 51 -3.02 10.42 -2.10
C MET A 51 -4.37 11.06 -2.42
N ASP A 52 -5.17 11.37 -1.40
CA ASP A 52 -6.40 12.13 -1.61
C ASP A 52 -6.10 13.59 -1.90
N PHE A 53 -6.79 14.10 -2.89
CA PHE A 53 -6.84 15.53 -3.21
C PHE A 53 -8.29 15.98 -3.14
N PRO A 54 -8.54 17.28 -2.86
CA PRO A 54 -9.89 17.80 -2.69
C PRO A 54 -10.85 17.48 -3.85
N LYS A 55 -10.30 17.43 -5.08
CA LYS A 55 -11.06 17.17 -6.29
C LYS A 55 -11.25 15.69 -6.65
N ASN A 56 -10.62 14.78 -5.94
CA ASN A 56 -10.82 13.35 -6.23
C ASN A 56 -12.27 12.96 -5.99
N SER A 57 -12.89 12.33 -6.99
CA SER A 57 -14.27 11.82 -6.90
C SER A 57 -14.37 10.62 -5.95
N VAL A 58 -13.31 9.81 -5.87
CA VAL A 58 -13.21 8.67 -4.96
C VAL A 58 -12.14 8.97 -3.93
N LYS A 59 -12.51 8.85 -2.65
CA LYS A 59 -11.60 9.07 -1.54
C LYS A 59 -10.94 7.75 -1.12
N SER A 60 -9.67 7.84 -0.70
CA SER A 60 -8.95 6.71 -0.14
C SER A 60 -9.49 6.36 1.25
N LEU A 61 -9.44 5.07 1.58
CA LEU A 61 -9.84 4.57 2.89
C LEU A 61 -8.59 4.33 3.74
N TYR A 62 -7.99 5.41 4.23
CA TYR A 62 -6.88 5.31 5.17
C TYR A 62 -7.37 5.39 6.61
N TYR A 63 -6.82 4.52 7.42
CA TYR A 63 -7.08 4.46 8.85
C TYR A 63 -5.93 5.10 9.61
N ARG A 64 -6.18 5.48 10.86
CA ARG A 64 -5.10 5.92 11.73
C ARG A 64 -4.12 4.78 11.97
N GLU A 65 -2.85 5.11 12.13
CA GLU A 65 -1.78 4.13 12.38
C GLU A 65 -2.10 3.22 13.56
N GLU A 66 -2.65 3.78 14.64
CA GLU A 66 -3.04 3.02 15.84
C GLU A 66 -4.08 1.94 15.53
N THR A 67 -5.08 2.27 14.69
CA THR A 67 -6.12 1.31 14.30
C THR A 67 -5.50 0.15 13.52
N LEU A 68 -4.62 0.43 12.57
CA LEU A 68 -3.89 -0.60 11.83
C LEU A 68 -3.05 -1.46 12.77
N ARG A 69 -2.30 -0.84 13.69
CA ARG A 69 -1.47 -1.54 14.68
C ARG A 69 -2.27 -2.48 15.56
N MET A 70 -3.40 -2.00 16.10
CA MET A 70 -4.27 -2.81 16.95
C MET A 70 -4.80 -4.02 16.20
N LEU A 71 -5.34 -3.80 15.01
CA LEU A 71 -5.91 -4.85 14.19
C LEU A 71 -4.89 -5.94 13.85
N LEU A 72 -3.72 -5.55 13.38
CA LEU A 72 -2.65 -6.49 13.01
C LEU A 72 -2.07 -7.21 14.23
N ARG A 73 -1.89 -6.51 15.34
CA ARG A 73 -1.40 -7.11 16.60
C ARG A 73 -2.34 -8.18 17.11
N ASP A 74 -3.63 -7.88 17.17
CA ASP A 74 -4.62 -8.83 17.67
C ASP A 74 -4.77 -10.02 16.72
N THR A 75 -4.81 -9.78 15.41
CA THR A 75 -4.83 -10.84 14.41
C THR A 75 -3.62 -11.76 14.55
N ALA A 76 -2.42 -11.19 14.64
CA ALA A 76 -1.20 -11.97 14.81
C ALA A 76 -1.21 -12.79 16.10
N ARG A 77 -1.62 -12.19 17.22
CA ARG A 77 -1.73 -12.90 18.52
C ARG A 77 -2.68 -14.09 18.43
N LEU A 78 -3.85 -13.89 17.86
CA LEU A 78 -4.85 -14.96 17.71
C LEU A 78 -4.31 -16.10 16.84
N LEU A 79 -3.65 -15.80 15.73
CA LEU A 79 -3.06 -16.82 14.86
C LEU A 79 -1.95 -17.62 15.59
N LEU A 80 -1.07 -16.92 16.30
CA LEU A 80 0.01 -17.56 17.06
C LEU A 80 -0.53 -18.41 18.20
N GLN A 81 -1.59 -17.95 18.90
CA GLN A 81 -2.27 -18.74 19.92
C GLN A 81 -2.94 -20.00 19.35
N ASN A 82 -3.41 -19.93 18.10
CA ASN A 82 -3.93 -21.09 17.38
C ASN A 82 -2.85 -22.01 16.80
N GLY A 83 -1.59 -21.79 17.11
CA GLY A 83 -0.48 -22.70 16.81
C GLY A 83 0.25 -22.43 15.51
N TYR A 84 -0.07 -21.38 14.77
CA TYR A 84 0.73 -20.98 13.63
C TYR A 84 2.14 -20.59 14.08
N LYS A 85 3.15 -21.02 13.32
CA LYS A 85 4.58 -20.82 13.67
C LYS A 85 5.26 -19.77 12.80
N LEU A 86 4.66 -19.44 11.66
CA LEU A 86 5.15 -18.42 10.75
C LEU A 86 3.96 -17.56 10.29
N LEU A 87 4.07 -16.29 10.50
CA LEU A 87 3.17 -15.29 9.93
C LEU A 87 3.97 -14.40 8.98
N VAL A 88 3.41 -14.11 7.81
CA VAL A 88 4.02 -13.21 6.84
C VAL A 88 3.05 -12.07 6.54
N PHE A 89 3.44 -10.87 6.90
CA PHE A 89 2.76 -9.66 6.44
C PHE A 89 3.26 -9.31 5.04
N VAL A 90 2.42 -9.48 4.03
CA VAL A 90 2.72 -9.06 2.66
C VAL A 90 2.18 -7.66 2.46
N ASN A 91 3.07 -6.67 2.37
CA ASN A 91 2.74 -5.26 2.30
C ASN A 91 3.10 -4.66 0.94
N ALA A 92 2.15 -4.09 0.23
CA ALA A 92 2.37 -3.40 -1.05
C ALA A 92 2.08 -1.89 -0.95
N HIS A 93 2.22 -1.29 0.24
CA HIS A 93 2.04 0.14 0.45
C HIS A 93 3.30 0.75 1.09
N GLY A 94 3.83 1.80 0.47
CA GLY A 94 5.12 2.37 0.81
C GLY A 94 5.10 3.47 1.87
N ALA A 95 3.95 3.80 2.45
CA ALA A 95 3.88 4.85 3.48
C ALA A 95 4.80 4.57 4.66
N SER A 96 5.59 5.55 5.05
CA SER A 96 6.65 5.38 6.06
C SER A 96 6.11 4.95 7.42
N ASN A 97 4.95 5.48 7.84
CA ASN A 97 4.30 5.09 9.08
C ASN A 97 3.75 3.66 9.02
N GLN A 98 3.22 3.20 7.87
CA GLN A 98 2.79 1.82 7.71
C GLN A 98 3.97 0.85 7.79
N LEU A 99 5.06 1.15 7.09
CA LEU A 99 6.28 0.35 7.13
C LEU A 99 6.86 0.28 8.54
N ARG A 100 6.90 1.42 9.26
CA ARG A 100 7.32 1.48 10.65
C ARG A 100 6.42 0.61 11.53
N ALA A 101 5.09 0.75 11.41
CA ALA A 101 4.15 -0.02 12.20
C ALA A 101 4.33 -1.53 12.03
N LEU A 102 4.50 -1.99 10.79
CA LEU A 102 4.72 -3.40 10.47
C LEU A 102 6.07 -3.91 10.99
N SER A 103 7.13 -3.12 10.83
CA SER A 103 8.47 -3.48 11.32
C SER A 103 8.52 -3.59 12.85
N GLU A 104 7.86 -2.67 13.55
CA GLU A 104 7.80 -2.70 15.01
C GLU A 104 6.95 -3.88 15.52
N LEU A 105 5.87 -4.23 14.84
CA LEU A 105 5.10 -5.43 15.15
C LEU A 105 5.92 -6.71 14.92
N GLN A 106 6.69 -6.78 13.83
CA GLN A 106 7.62 -7.90 13.61
C GLN A 106 8.58 -8.05 14.78
N LEU A 107 9.23 -6.97 15.20
CA LEU A 107 10.16 -6.99 16.33
C LEU A 107 9.46 -7.36 17.66
N GLU A 108 8.27 -6.83 17.93
CA GLU A 108 7.48 -7.17 19.12
C GLU A 108 7.27 -8.68 19.23
N PHE A 109 6.90 -9.32 18.13
CA PHE A 109 6.61 -10.75 18.13
C PHE A 109 7.87 -11.62 18.13
N ASP A 110 8.95 -11.21 17.49
CA ASP A 110 10.22 -11.91 17.53
C ASP A 110 10.80 -11.98 18.96
N HIS A 111 10.54 -10.98 19.79
CA HIS A 111 11.00 -10.94 21.18
C HIS A 111 10.07 -11.67 22.15
N THR A 112 8.78 -11.79 21.85
CA THR A 112 7.80 -12.25 22.83
C THR A 112 7.40 -13.71 22.70
N LEU A 113 7.61 -14.32 21.53
CA LEU A 113 7.09 -15.65 21.22
C LEU A 113 8.18 -16.63 20.80
N ARG A 114 8.57 -17.53 21.73
CA ARG A 114 9.53 -18.60 21.44
C ARG A 114 8.97 -19.59 20.41
N GLY A 115 9.73 -19.77 19.32
CA GLY A 115 9.43 -20.77 18.29
C GLY A 115 8.38 -20.37 17.27
N ALA A 116 8.02 -19.11 17.21
CA ALA A 116 7.23 -18.52 16.14
C ALA A 116 7.99 -17.35 15.50
N LYS A 117 7.71 -17.07 14.26
CA LYS A 117 8.28 -15.93 13.51
C LYS A 117 7.19 -15.11 12.84
N VAL A 118 7.39 -13.79 12.85
CA VAL A 118 6.63 -12.84 12.06
C VAL A 118 7.59 -12.19 11.06
N LEU A 119 7.27 -12.24 9.79
CA LEU A 119 8.08 -11.65 8.72
C LEU A 119 7.28 -10.56 8.03
N LEU A 120 7.97 -9.50 7.65
CA LEU A 120 7.46 -8.47 6.77
C LEU A 120 8.05 -8.67 5.38
N ALA A 121 7.20 -8.95 4.40
CA ALA A 121 7.54 -8.94 2.99
C ALA A 121 6.97 -7.68 2.35
N THR A 122 7.85 -6.84 1.83
CA THR A 122 7.48 -5.60 1.16
C THR A 122 7.97 -5.65 -0.28
N PRO A 123 7.22 -6.31 -1.19
CA PRO A 123 7.58 -6.35 -2.59
C PRO A 123 7.31 -4.98 -3.22
N ILE A 124 8.20 -4.05 -2.98
CA ILE A 124 8.16 -2.71 -3.56
C ILE A 124 9.26 -2.66 -4.61
N ALA A 125 8.87 -2.21 -5.77
CA ALA A 125 9.69 -1.87 -6.90
C ALA A 125 9.98 -2.99 -7.90
N SER A 126 9.86 -2.62 -9.15
CA SER A 126 10.50 -3.27 -10.26
C SER A 126 12.02 -3.34 -10.03
N ALA A 127 12.62 -4.49 -10.34
CA ALA A 127 14.07 -4.61 -10.40
C ALA A 127 14.69 -3.73 -11.51
N ASP A 128 13.87 -3.16 -12.39
CA ASP A 128 14.27 -2.27 -13.47
C ASP A 128 14.06 -0.81 -13.08
N PRO A 129 15.14 -0.06 -12.81
CA PRO A 129 15.06 1.36 -12.46
C PRO A 129 14.43 2.23 -13.56
N SER A 130 14.44 1.79 -14.82
CA SER A 130 13.88 2.55 -15.95
C SER A 130 12.36 2.63 -15.91
N LEU A 131 11.70 1.73 -15.18
CA LEU A 131 10.25 1.74 -15.00
C LEU A 131 9.77 2.78 -13.99
N GLY A 132 10.68 3.45 -13.32
CA GLY A 132 10.40 4.52 -12.39
C GLY A 132 9.81 4.04 -11.06
N GLY A 133 9.97 4.88 -10.03
CA GLY A 133 9.27 4.76 -8.76
C GLY A 133 8.11 5.76 -8.71
N GLY A 134 7.14 5.52 -7.85
CA GLY A 134 5.98 6.39 -7.66
C GLY A 134 4.66 5.72 -8.00
N HIS A 135 3.60 6.53 -8.10
CA HIS A 135 2.24 6.03 -8.34
C HIS A 135 1.86 6.16 -9.83
N ALA A 136 1.08 5.19 -10.31
CA ALA A 136 0.62 5.10 -11.70
C ALA A 136 1.76 5.16 -12.74
N THR A 137 2.95 4.75 -12.36
CA THR A 137 4.11 4.66 -13.26
C THR A 137 4.02 3.48 -14.20
N ALA A 138 4.89 3.45 -15.20
CA ALA A 138 5.03 2.30 -16.11
C ALA A 138 5.26 0.99 -15.31
N GLY A 139 6.02 1.04 -14.21
CA GLY A 139 6.27 -0.11 -13.35
C GLY A 139 5.01 -0.63 -12.67
N GLU A 140 4.24 0.23 -12.00
CA GLU A 140 2.98 -0.18 -11.37
C GLU A 140 1.94 -0.64 -12.40
N THR A 141 1.79 0.09 -13.50
CA THR A 141 0.85 -0.24 -14.56
C THR A 141 1.19 -1.56 -15.23
N SER A 142 2.48 -1.81 -15.53
CA SER A 142 2.92 -3.07 -16.15
C SER A 142 2.67 -4.26 -15.22
N LEU A 143 2.89 -4.10 -13.92
CA LEU A 143 2.64 -5.14 -12.93
C LEU A 143 1.15 -5.47 -12.85
N LEU A 144 0.31 -4.45 -12.79
CA LEU A 144 -1.14 -4.63 -12.75
C LEU A 144 -1.66 -5.22 -14.06
N LEU A 145 -1.15 -4.75 -15.21
CA LEU A 145 -1.50 -5.30 -16.52
C LEU A 145 -1.15 -6.78 -16.65
N HIS A 146 -0.02 -7.21 -16.07
CA HIS A 146 0.38 -8.61 -16.05
C HIS A 146 -0.53 -9.47 -15.16
N GLN A 147 -0.90 -8.97 -13.99
CA GLN A 147 -1.67 -9.71 -12.99
C GLN A 147 -3.18 -9.64 -13.23
N HIS A 148 -3.67 -8.50 -13.66
CA HIS A 148 -5.09 -8.16 -13.81
C HIS A 148 -5.31 -7.29 -15.05
N PRO A 149 -5.15 -7.86 -16.27
CA PRO A 149 -5.23 -7.09 -17.51
C PRO A 149 -6.61 -6.45 -17.73
N ASP A 150 -7.65 -7.02 -17.16
CA ASP A 150 -9.02 -6.51 -17.18
C ASP A 150 -9.22 -5.22 -16.38
N LEU A 151 -8.28 -4.87 -15.51
CA LEU A 151 -8.34 -3.66 -14.68
C LEU A 151 -7.50 -2.50 -15.26
N VAL A 152 -6.87 -2.69 -16.42
CA VAL A 152 -5.99 -1.69 -17.02
C VAL A 152 -6.49 -1.29 -18.40
N ASP A 153 -6.82 -0.02 -18.55
CA ASP A 153 -7.26 0.57 -19.83
C ASP A 153 -6.21 1.55 -20.35
N LEU A 154 -5.30 1.06 -21.19
CA LEU A 154 -4.26 1.87 -21.79
C LEU A 154 -4.78 2.87 -22.83
N SER A 155 -6.02 2.73 -23.31
CA SER A 155 -6.62 3.69 -24.27
C SER A 155 -6.90 5.05 -23.63
N LYS A 156 -6.89 5.13 -22.30
CA LYS A 156 -7.07 6.35 -21.54
C LYS A 156 -5.77 7.12 -21.26
N LEU A 157 -4.64 6.60 -21.73
CA LEU A 157 -3.39 7.37 -21.66
C LEU A 157 -3.46 8.61 -22.57
N PRO A 158 -2.86 9.73 -22.15
CA PRO A 158 -2.73 10.89 -23.03
C PRO A 158 -1.92 10.55 -24.29
N PRO A 159 -2.06 11.32 -25.37
CA PRO A 159 -1.25 11.15 -26.57
C PRO A 159 0.25 11.17 -26.25
N LEU A 160 1.04 10.34 -26.94
CA LEU A 160 2.48 10.22 -26.70
C LEU A 160 3.26 11.52 -26.90
N GLU A 161 2.71 12.44 -27.69
CA GLU A 161 3.29 13.74 -27.97
C GLU A 161 3.08 14.75 -26.83
N GLU A 162 2.17 14.45 -25.89
CA GLU A 162 1.91 15.30 -24.74
C GLU A 162 2.65 14.73 -23.53
N PRO A 163 3.72 15.40 -23.05
CA PRO A 163 4.44 14.94 -21.88
C PRO A 163 3.54 14.99 -20.65
N MET A 164 3.45 13.90 -19.93
CA MET A 164 2.77 13.89 -18.65
C MET A 164 3.52 14.76 -17.63
N HIS A 165 2.84 15.71 -17.04
CA HIS A 165 3.39 16.54 -15.99
C HIS A 165 3.30 15.80 -14.65
N VAL A 166 4.44 15.53 -14.05
CA VAL A 166 4.51 14.93 -12.72
C VAL A 166 4.33 16.03 -11.70
N ARG A 167 3.29 15.92 -10.89
CA ARG A 167 3.00 16.83 -9.78
C ARG A 167 3.55 16.30 -8.45
N ASP A 168 3.17 16.96 -7.35
CA ASP A 168 3.50 16.54 -5.99
C ASP A 168 3.25 15.04 -5.79
N PHE A 169 4.13 14.40 -5.05
CA PHE A 169 4.09 12.95 -4.72
C PHE A 169 4.32 11.99 -5.89
N GLY A 170 4.90 12.45 -7.00
CA GLY A 170 5.22 11.59 -8.14
C GLY A 170 4.00 11.13 -8.93
N MET A 171 2.86 11.80 -8.77
CA MET A 171 1.69 11.56 -9.60
C MET A 171 1.79 12.33 -10.92
N ALA A 172 1.56 11.62 -12.02
CA ALA A 172 1.33 12.27 -13.28
C ALA A 172 0.04 13.08 -13.24
N ASP A 173 -0.08 14.02 -14.12
CA ASP A 173 -1.11 15.05 -14.22
C ASP A 173 -2.48 14.63 -13.66
N GLY A 174 -2.83 15.18 -12.48
CA GLY A 174 -4.03 14.78 -11.76
C GLY A 174 -5.33 15.09 -12.49
N GLU A 175 -5.31 15.89 -13.55
CA GLU A 175 -6.49 16.19 -14.37
C GLU A 175 -6.92 14.94 -15.18
N TYR A 176 -5.98 14.10 -15.57
CA TYR A 176 -6.28 12.84 -16.27
C TYR A 176 -6.80 11.73 -15.34
N PHE A 177 -6.59 11.84 -14.04
CA PHE A 177 -7.04 10.84 -13.06
C PHE A 177 -8.35 11.19 -12.37
N MET A 178 -8.95 12.32 -12.73
CA MET A 178 -10.19 12.81 -12.13
C MET A 178 -11.41 12.54 -13.01
N GLY A 179 -11.31 11.58 -13.92
CA GLY A 179 -12.40 11.20 -14.82
C GLY A 179 -13.65 10.68 -14.16
#